data_6c67a5f8c08742bedd28e121f7881329
#
_entry.id   6c67a5f8c08742bedd28e121f7881329
#
_cell.length_a   1.000
_cell.length_b   1.000
_cell.length_c   1.000
_cell.angle_alpha   90.00
_cell.angle_beta   90.00
_cell.angle_gamma   90.00
#
_symmetry.space_group_name_H-M   'P 1'
#
loop_
_entity.id
_entity.type
_entity.pdbx_description
1 polymer ?
#
loop_
_entity_poly.entity_id
_entity_poly.type
_entity_poly.pdbx_seq_one_letter_code
_entity_poly.pdbx_strand_id
1 'polypeptide(L)'
;MASTDDLDLGDYVLLGHATAEVCESPRPSVSLYWGGLDEDRLFPSYTQVLWRVEWQAQSLQVLQVTWQTSCGGQSRYWVIGDSSSDAEEFILDVHRKTNDPGDSILVFKEGGWQRSREMFDLVQSTSMSELVLPTARRKEMIDDFQRFLKSQSHYEALGVAWRRGAILVGPPGNGKTHFLRALVHELEVPCLYVQSIAHPYYEAEQLLQRIFQRARELRPCILIFEDLDSLINQENRSFFLNQLDGFERNHGLMVIATTNHPENIDASILDRPSRFDRKYNFPLPELEQRVRFLEIWKDKLLVSGGLDGSWDSSKILAVAQQTEGFSFAYMKELMVSSLLQWIDQEQAIELGGLLIEQQVKGRLDFPEILAQQATQLQQQRRCSGA
;
A
#
# COMPACT_ATOMS: atom_id res chain seq x y z
N MET A 1 -9.10 8.69 -38.52
CA MET A 1 -8.48 7.53 -37.88
C MET A 1 -7.20 7.97 -37.21
N ALA A 2 -7.04 7.65 -35.94
CA ALA A 2 -5.82 7.87 -35.18
C ALA A 2 -5.32 6.52 -34.62
N SER A 3 -4.05 6.41 -34.22
CA SER A 3 -3.50 5.19 -33.66
C SER A 3 -2.62 5.47 -32.45
N THR A 4 -2.60 4.56 -31.50
CA THR A 4 -1.75 4.59 -30.30
C THR A 4 -1.31 3.18 -29.94
N ASP A 5 -0.15 3.06 -29.28
CA ASP A 5 0.35 1.80 -28.75
C ASP A 5 -0.10 1.55 -27.30
N ASP A 6 -0.71 2.56 -26.67
CA ASP A 6 -1.22 2.51 -25.31
C ASP A 6 -2.64 3.08 -25.28
N LEU A 7 -3.61 2.26 -24.91
CA LEU A 7 -5.01 2.67 -24.74
C LEU A 7 -5.68 1.74 -23.73
N ASP A 8 -5.95 2.25 -22.55
CA ASP A 8 -6.65 1.52 -21.51
C ASP A 8 -8.17 1.64 -21.67
N LEU A 9 -8.67 1.01 -22.74
CA LEU A 9 -10.11 0.98 -23.05
C LEU A 9 -10.89 0.22 -21.97
N GLY A 10 -10.29 -0.82 -21.38
CA GLY A 10 -10.91 -1.63 -20.35
C GLY A 10 -11.27 -0.81 -19.11
N ASP A 11 -10.28 -0.14 -18.53
CA ASP A 11 -10.48 0.75 -17.37
C ASP A 11 -11.41 1.91 -17.71
N TYR A 12 -11.30 2.49 -18.90
CA TYR A 12 -12.16 3.59 -19.34
C TYR A 12 -13.65 3.21 -19.35
N VAL A 13 -13.97 2.00 -19.82
CA VAL A 13 -15.33 1.45 -19.82
C VAL A 13 -15.78 1.09 -18.41
N LEU A 14 -14.92 0.46 -17.61
CA LEU A 14 -15.21 0.11 -16.21
C LEU A 14 -15.51 1.34 -15.36
N LEU A 15 -14.85 2.47 -15.62
CA LEU A 15 -15.10 3.76 -14.97
C LEU A 15 -16.38 4.45 -15.46
N GLY A 16 -17.11 3.88 -16.43
CA GLY A 16 -18.38 4.39 -16.93
C GLY A 16 -18.27 5.57 -17.88
N HIS A 17 -17.11 5.80 -18.48
CA HIS A 17 -16.89 6.92 -19.42
C HIS A 17 -17.33 6.62 -20.85
N ALA A 18 -17.49 5.34 -21.21
CA ALA A 18 -18.01 4.87 -22.47
C ALA A 18 -18.64 3.47 -22.30
N THR A 19 -19.36 3.02 -23.32
CA THR A 19 -19.72 1.60 -23.46
C THR A 19 -18.97 1.01 -24.64
N ALA A 20 -18.53 -0.25 -24.51
CA ALA A 20 -17.83 -0.95 -25.58
C ALA A 20 -18.41 -2.34 -25.80
N GLU A 21 -18.66 -2.70 -27.05
CA GLU A 21 -19.16 -4.00 -27.45
C GLU A 21 -18.22 -4.60 -28.49
N VAL A 22 -18.00 -5.92 -28.42
CA VAL A 22 -17.20 -6.65 -29.40
C VAL A 22 -18.01 -6.80 -30.69
N CYS A 23 -17.43 -6.36 -31.83
CA CYS A 23 -18.02 -6.58 -33.13
C CYS A 23 -17.86 -8.04 -33.54
N GLU A 24 -18.91 -8.64 -34.13
CA GLU A 24 -18.86 -10.01 -34.61
C GLU A 24 -18.02 -10.17 -35.90
N SER A 25 -17.84 -9.11 -36.63
CA SER A 25 -17.03 -9.08 -37.87
C SER A 25 -16.03 -7.91 -37.86
N PRO A 26 -14.72 -8.16 -38.08
CA PRO A 26 -14.08 -9.49 -38.19
C PRO A 26 -14.19 -10.29 -36.91
N ARG A 27 -14.20 -11.63 -37.03
CA ARG A 27 -14.26 -12.50 -35.84
C ARG A 27 -13.09 -12.22 -34.92
N PRO A 28 -13.33 -11.97 -33.63
CA PRO A 28 -12.25 -11.73 -32.68
C PRO A 28 -11.42 -12.99 -32.47
N SER A 29 -10.11 -12.82 -32.34
CA SER A 29 -9.22 -13.88 -31.85
C SER A 29 -9.14 -13.75 -30.33
N VAL A 30 -9.71 -14.73 -29.63
CA VAL A 30 -9.87 -14.70 -28.17
C VAL A 30 -9.33 -15.98 -27.53
N SER A 31 -8.64 -15.85 -26.43
CA SER A 31 -8.33 -16.91 -25.47
C SER A 31 -9.04 -16.61 -24.15
N LEU A 32 -9.34 -17.66 -23.40
CA LEU A 32 -9.99 -17.52 -22.09
C LEU A 32 -8.98 -17.87 -21.01
N TYR A 33 -8.96 -17.09 -19.94
CA TYR A 33 -8.20 -17.40 -18.73
C TYR A 33 -9.12 -17.37 -17.51
N TRP A 34 -8.77 -18.15 -16.50
CA TRP A 34 -9.52 -18.23 -15.26
C TRP A 34 -9.08 -17.12 -14.29
N GLY A 35 -10.03 -16.38 -13.72
CA GLY A 35 -9.76 -15.25 -12.82
C GLY A 35 -9.37 -15.63 -11.39
N GLY A 36 -9.31 -16.93 -11.07
CA GLY A 36 -8.99 -17.42 -9.72
C GLY A 36 -10.24 -17.76 -8.89
N LEU A 37 -9.99 -18.15 -7.64
CA LEU A 37 -11.06 -18.60 -6.72
C LEU A 37 -11.99 -17.46 -6.28
N ASP A 38 -11.50 -16.24 -6.23
CA ASP A 38 -12.28 -15.10 -5.75
C ASP A 38 -13.32 -14.64 -6.77
N GLU A 39 -13.05 -14.82 -8.06
CA GLU A 39 -13.97 -14.39 -9.13
C GLU A 39 -14.72 -15.55 -9.79
N ASP A 40 -14.20 -16.78 -9.71
CA ASP A 40 -14.76 -18.04 -10.25
C ASP A 40 -15.42 -17.90 -11.64
N ARG A 41 -14.77 -17.15 -12.52
CA ARG A 41 -15.22 -16.91 -13.88
C ARG A 41 -14.06 -16.87 -14.88
N LEU A 42 -14.41 -17.06 -16.16
CA LEU A 42 -13.46 -16.95 -17.25
C LEU A 42 -13.50 -15.54 -17.85
N PHE A 43 -12.32 -15.01 -18.09
CA PHE A 43 -12.13 -13.71 -18.74
C PHE A 43 -11.58 -13.91 -20.15
N PRO A 44 -12.08 -13.14 -21.13
CA PRO A 44 -11.53 -13.15 -22.47
C PRO A 44 -10.24 -12.33 -22.55
N SER A 45 -9.23 -12.87 -23.23
CA SER A 45 -8.04 -12.16 -23.65
C SER A 45 -8.01 -12.10 -25.17
N TYR A 46 -7.99 -10.91 -25.73
CA TYR A 46 -8.09 -10.70 -27.18
C TYR A 46 -6.72 -10.43 -27.79
N THR A 47 -6.37 -11.19 -28.83
CA THR A 47 -5.18 -10.90 -29.67
C THR A 47 -5.55 -10.04 -30.88
N GLN A 48 -6.80 -10.11 -31.35
CA GLN A 48 -7.36 -9.23 -32.36
C GLN A 48 -8.84 -9.05 -32.09
N VAL A 49 -9.29 -7.83 -31.95
CA VAL A 49 -10.70 -7.50 -31.70
C VAL A 49 -11.05 -6.11 -32.24
N LEU A 50 -12.23 -6.00 -32.78
CA LEU A 50 -12.85 -4.73 -33.15
C LEU A 50 -13.95 -4.42 -32.13
N TRP A 51 -13.80 -3.28 -31.46
CA TRP A 51 -14.77 -2.78 -30.49
C TRP A 51 -15.64 -1.72 -31.16
N ARG A 52 -16.95 -1.72 -30.92
CA ARG A 52 -17.83 -0.59 -31.10
C ARG A 52 -17.91 0.15 -29.77
N VAL A 53 -17.56 1.41 -29.78
CA VAL A 53 -17.48 2.25 -28.57
C VAL A 53 -18.45 3.41 -28.71
N GLU A 54 -19.39 3.51 -27.80
CA GLU A 54 -20.28 4.69 -27.69
C GLU A 54 -19.67 5.66 -26.67
N TRP A 55 -19.27 6.84 -27.17
CA TRP A 55 -18.60 7.88 -26.40
C TRP A 55 -19.20 9.24 -26.72
N GLN A 56 -19.65 9.99 -25.68
CA GLN A 56 -20.22 11.34 -25.80
C GLN A 56 -21.23 11.50 -26.95
N ALA A 57 -22.16 10.55 -27.09
CA ALA A 57 -23.14 10.47 -28.17
C ALA A 57 -22.55 10.25 -29.58
N GLN A 58 -21.30 9.83 -29.68
CA GLN A 58 -20.63 9.41 -30.92
C GLN A 58 -20.36 7.92 -30.89
N SER A 59 -20.44 7.28 -32.05
CA SER A 59 -20.08 5.88 -32.22
C SER A 59 -18.73 5.75 -32.90
N LEU A 60 -17.76 5.17 -32.19
CA LEU A 60 -16.41 4.96 -32.67
C LEU A 60 -16.13 3.46 -32.84
N GLN A 61 -15.15 3.12 -33.65
CA GLN A 61 -14.62 1.76 -33.71
C GLN A 61 -13.18 1.76 -33.24
N VAL A 62 -12.82 0.80 -32.39
CA VAL A 62 -11.46 0.62 -31.90
C VAL A 62 -10.96 -0.76 -32.27
N LEU A 63 -10.01 -0.83 -33.18
CA LEU A 63 -9.33 -2.07 -33.56
C LEU A 63 -8.12 -2.24 -32.62
N GLN A 64 -8.10 -3.31 -31.86
CA GLN A 64 -6.98 -3.73 -31.03
C GLN A 64 -6.30 -4.94 -31.68
N VAL A 65 -4.97 -4.87 -31.80
CA VAL A 65 -4.12 -6.00 -32.22
C VAL A 65 -3.01 -6.15 -31.20
N THR A 66 -2.88 -7.35 -30.64
CA THR A 66 -1.84 -7.71 -29.66
C THR A 66 -0.95 -8.81 -30.26
N TRP A 67 0.34 -8.66 -30.16
CA TRP A 67 1.31 -9.66 -30.61
C TRP A 67 2.42 -9.84 -29.59
N GLN A 68 3.08 -10.99 -29.62
CA GLN A 68 4.21 -11.29 -28.78
C GLN A 68 5.51 -10.87 -29.45
N THR A 69 6.38 -10.24 -28.66
CA THR A 69 7.76 -9.91 -29.03
C THR A 69 8.74 -10.60 -28.08
N SER A 70 10.04 -10.52 -28.38
CA SER A 70 11.08 -10.97 -27.45
C SER A 70 11.09 -10.20 -26.12
N CYS A 71 10.46 -9.03 -26.07
CA CYS A 71 10.37 -8.16 -24.90
C CYS A 71 8.98 -8.20 -24.22
N GLY A 72 8.11 -9.15 -24.60
CA GLY A 72 6.75 -9.27 -24.04
C GLY A 72 5.65 -9.00 -25.06
N GLY A 73 4.40 -8.98 -24.59
CA GLY A 73 3.24 -8.63 -25.39
C GLY A 73 3.22 -7.15 -25.74
N GLN A 74 2.92 -6.83 -26.98
CA GLN A 74 2.68 -5.45 -27.44
C GLN A 74 1.30 -5.35 -28.06
N SER A 75 0.65 -4.23 -27.84
CA SER A 75 -0.66 -3.93 -28.41
C SER A 75 -0.60 -2.65 -29.23
N ARG A 76 -1.42 -2.59 -30.29
CA ARG A 76 -1.67 -1.35 -31.02
C ARG A 76 -3.16 -1.18 -31.22
N TYR A 77 -3.59 0.04 -31.06
CA TYR A 77 -4.99 0.43 -31.18
C TYR A 77 -5.15 1.42 -32.35
N TRP A 78 -6.16 1.23 -33.16
CA TRP A 78 -6.61 2.17 -34.19
C TRP A 78 -8.00 2.63 -33.84
N VAL A 79 -8.17 3.91 -33.61
CA VAL A 79 -9.47 4.52 -33.37
C VAL A 79 -9.99 5.09 -34.68
N ILE A 80 -11.19 4.68 -35.07
CA ILE A 80 -11.86 5.01 -36.32
C ILE A 80 -13.15 5.74 -35.94
N GLY A 81 -13.23 7.00 -36.29
CA GLY A 81 -14.42 7.84 -36.11
C GLY A 81 -14.74 8.58 -37.39
N ASP A 82 -15.76 9.42 -37.36
CA ASP A 82 -16.20 10.23 -38.49
C ASP A 82 -15.13 11.25 -38.91
N SER A 83 -14.35 11.74 -37.96
CA SER A 83 -13.19 12.60 -38.21
C SER A 83 -11.93 12.14 -37.50
N SER A 84 -10.75 12.60 -37.95
CA SER A 84 -9.48 12.36 -37.22
C SER A 84 -9.46 13.08 -35.87
N SER A 85 -10.11 14.24 -35.81
CA SER A 85 -10.19 15.04 -34.57
C SER A 85 -10.92 14.28 -33.46
N ASP A 86 -12.04 13.62 -33.78
CA ASP A 86 -12.83 12.86 -32.80
C ASP A 86 -12.04 11.66 -32.28
N ALA A 87 -11.31 10.99 -33.19
CA ALA A 87 -10.46 9.87 -32.80
C ALA A 87 -9.30 10.30 -31.88
N GLU A 88 -8.67 11.43 -32.15
CA GLU A 88 -7.61 12.01 -31.33
C GLU A 88 -8.14 12.49 -29.97
N GLU A 89 -9.30 13.14 -29.97
CA GLU A 89 -9.96 13.62 -28.75
C GLU A 89 -10.37 12.44 -27.85
N PHE A 90 -10.92 11.37 -28.43
CA PHE A 90 -11.21 10.14 -27.69
C PHE A 90 -9.95 9.53 -27.06
N ILE A 91 -8.85 9.38 -27.82
CA ILE A 91 -7.58 8.87 -27.28
C ILE A 91 -7.10 9.74 -26.11
N LEU A 92 -7.14 11.06 -26.26
CA LEU A 92 -6.75 11.99 -25.20
C LEU A 92 -7.66 11.90 -23.97
N ASP A 93 -8.97 11.73 -24.17
CA ASP A 93 -9.92 11.60 -23.06
C ASP A 93 -9.70 10.26 -22.31
N VAL A 94 -9.50 9.17 -23.04
CA VAL A 94 -9.11 7.89 -22.43
C VAL A 94 -7.86 8.07 -21.57
N HIS A 95 -6.78 8.62 -22.12
CA HIS A 95 -5.55 8.82 -21.36
C HIS A 95 -5.74 9.74 -20.15
N ARG A 96 -6.52 10.80 -20.24
CA ARG A 96 -6.78 11.71 -19.11
C ARG A 96 -7.54 11.01 -17.99
N LYS A 97 -8.56 10.22 -18.34
CA LYS A 97 -9.43 9.55 -17.37
C LYS A 97 -8.82 8.28 -16.78
N THR A 98 -8.08 7.51 -17.58
CA THR A 98 -7.42 6.31 -17.09
C THR A 98 -6.09 6.61 -16.40
N ASN A 99 -5.49 7.79 -16.63
CA ASN A 99 -4.31 8.23 -15.88
C ASN A 99 -4.65 8.67 -14.45
N ASP A 100 -5.86 9.16 -14.20
CA ASP A 100 -6.29 9.47 -12.83
C ASP A 100 -6.55 8.16 -12.08
N PRO A 101 -5.82 7.86 -11.00
CA PRO A 101 -6.06 6.66 -10.20
C PRO A 101 -7.44 6.66 -9.53
N GLY A 102 -8.11 7.83 -9.39
CA GLY A 102 -9.41 7.95 -8.72
C GLY A 102 -9.37 7.29 -7.33
N ASP A 103 -10.43 6.51 -7.03
CA ASP A 103 -10.55 5.76 -5.77
C ASP A 103 -9.73 4.46 -5.79
N SER A 104 -8.46 4.50 -6.22
CA SER A 104 -7.56 3.35 -6.23
C SER A 104 -6.12 3.71 -5.92
N ILE A 105 -5.37 2.75 -5.39
CA ILE A 105 -3.91 2.82 -5.28
C ILE A 105 -3.33 2.09 -6.50
N LEU A 106 -2.36 2.72 -7.16
CA LEU A 106 -1.61 2.05 -8.23
C LEU A 106 -0.53 1.16 -7.61
N VAL A 107 -0.62 -0.15 -7.86
CA VAL A 107 0.33 -1.14 -7.37
C VAL A 107 1.18 -1.65 -8.51
N PHE A 108 2.50 -1.55 -8.39
CA PHE A 108 3.44 -2.10 -9.35
C PHE A 108 3.84 -3.51 -8.96
N LYS A 109 3.42 -4.49 -9.74
CA LYS A 109 3.78 -5.90 -9.59
C LYS A 109 3.78 -6.57 -10.96
N GLU A 110 4.49 -7.70 -11.10
CA GLU A 110 4.52 -8.48 -12.34
C GLU A 110 4.89 -7.64 -13.59
N GLY A 111 5.73 -6.62 -13.40
CA GLY A 111 6.23 -5.76 -14.48
C GLY A 111 5.26 -4.67 -14.95
N GLY A 112 4.11 -4.49 -14.31
CA GLY A 112 3.08 -3.50 -14.69
C GLY A 112 2.36 -2.85 -13.51
N TRP A 113 1.58 -1.82 -13.82
CA TRP A 113 0.72 -1.13 -12.86
C TRP A 113 -0.68 -1.76 -12.84
N GLN A 114 -1.21 -1.97 -11.65
CA GLN A 114 -2.56 -2.47 -11.43
C GLN A 114 -3.28 -1.55 -10.44
N ARG A 115 -4.57 -1.31 -10.67
CA ARG A 115 -5.42 -0.55 -9.74
C ARG A 115 -5.86 -1.46 -8.61
N SER A 116 -5.71 -1.01 -7.37
CA SER A 116 -6.17 -1.72 -6.17
C SER A 116 -7.18 -0.87 -5.41
N ARG A 117 -8.44 -1.22 -5.52
CA ARG A 117 -9.52 -0.65 -4.71
C ARG A 117 -9.40 -1.13 -3.26
N GLU A 118 -9.04 -2.38 -3.04
CA GLU A 118 -8.84 -2.95 -1.72
C GLU A 118 -7.79 -2.16 -0.91
N MET A 119 -6.63 -1.85 -1.52
CA MET A 119 -5.62 -1.02 -0.85
C MET A 119 -6.11 0.40 -0.60
N PHE A 120 -6.91 0.96 -1.48
CA PHE A 120 -7.52 2.27 -1.28
C PHE A 120 -8.47 2.24 -0.07
N ASP A 121 -9.36 1.25 0.02
CA ASP A 121 -10.30 1.11 1.14
C ASP A 121 -9.55 0.88 2.48
N LEU A 122 -8.44 0.12 2.46
CA LEU A 122 -7.55 -0.01 3.62
C LEU A 122 -6.90 1.32 4.02
N VAL A 123 -6.49 2.14 3.07
CA VAL A 123 -5.95 3.48 3.32
C VAL A 123 -7.04 4.37 3.92
N GLN A 124 -8.24 4.38 3.34
CA GLN A 124 -9.37 5.19 3.81
C GLN A 124 -9.83 4.81 5.22
N SER A 125 -9.74 3.53 5.59
CA SER A 125 -10.08 3.04 6.94
C SER A 125 -8.97 3.26 7.97
N THR A 126 -7.76 3.66 7.56
CA THR A 126 -6.62 3.83 8.46
C THR A 126 -6.59 5.23 9.05
N SER A 127 -6.64 5.33 10.38
CA SER A 127 -6.54 6.61 11.09
C SER A 127 -5.15 6.83 11.70
N MET A 128 -4.66 8.06 11.58
CA MET A 128 -3.43 8.49 12.25
C MET A 128 -3.55 8.47 13.79
N SER A 129 -4.76 8.50 14.34
CA SER A 129 -5.02 8.42 15.79
C SER A 129 -4.71 7.04 16.37
N GLU A 130 -4.77 5.99 15.56
CA GLU A 130 -4.46 4.62 15.97
C GLU A 130 -2.94 4.34 16.05
N LEU A 131 -2.13 5.23 15.47
CA LEU A 131 -0.68 5.09 15.50
C LEU A 131 -0.14 5.55 16.86
N VAL A 132 0.47 4.62 17.57
CA VAL A 132 1.08 4.92 18.89
C VAL A 132 2.47 5.49 18.68
N LEU A 133 2.52 6.78 18.34
CA LEU A 133 3.72 7.61 18.32
C LEU A 133 3.50 8.84 19.21
N PRO A 134 4.58 9.44 19.77
CA PRO A 134 4.46 10.72 20.46
C PRO A 134 3.75 11.75 19.58
N THR A 135 2.72 12.39 20.11
CA THR A 135 1.84 13.30 19.34
C THR A 135 2.62 14.42 18.63
N ALA A 136 3.63 14.97 19.30
CA ALA A 136 4.49 15.99 18.71
C ALA A 136 5.22 15.48 17.48
N ARG A 137 5.82 14.28 17.56
CA ARG A 137 6.56 13.67 16.47
C ARG A 137 5.66 13.31 15.28
N ARG A 138 4.49 12.74 15.56
CA ARG A 138 3.48 12.42 14.54
C ARG A 138 3.05 13.67 13.78
N LYS A 139 2.75 14.76 14.52
CA LYS A 139 2.38 16.04 13.92
C LYS A 139 3.51 16.64 13.10
N GLU A 140 4.72 16.63 13.60
CA GLU A 140 5.92 17.12 12.89
C GLU A 140 6.10 16.42 11.55
N MET A 141 5.95 15.08 11.52
CA MET A 141 6.08 14.29 10.29
C MET A 141 5.01 14.66 9.28
N ILE A 142 3.73 14.74 9.67
CA ILE A 142 2.63 15.11 8.78
C ILE A 142 2.80 16.54 8.25
N ASP A 143 3.08 17.48 9.14
CA ASP A 143 3.27 18.89 8.81
C ASP A 143 4.43 19.09 7.81
N ASP A 144 5.47 18.25 7.87
CA ASP A 144 6.59 18.29 6.94
C ASP A 144 6.17 17.92 5.52
N PHE A 145 5.38 16.85 5.35
CA PHE A 145 4.86 16.45 4.05
C PHE A 145 3.80 17.43 3.49
N GLN A 146 2.90 17.91 4.35
CA GLN A 146 1.90 18.90 3.94
C GLN A 146 2.53 20.23 3.51
N ARG A 147 3.58 20.69 4.24
CA ARG A 147 4.35 21.88 3.86
C ARG A 147 5.03 21.71 2.51
N PHE A 148 5.60 20.54 2.26
CA PHE A 148 6.22 20.25 0.97
C PHE A 148 5.21 20.41 -0.17
N LEU A 149 4.01 19.81 -0.06
CA LEU A 149 2.97 19.92 -1.10
C LEU A 149 2.56 21.38 -1.37
N LYS A 150 2.47 22.21 -0.32
CA LYS A 150 2.08 23.61 -0.42
C LYS A 150 3.21 24.55 -0.87
N SER A 151 4.44 24.05 -1.00
CA SER A 151 5.63 24.88 -1.22
C SER A 151 6.12 24.94 -2.66
N GLN A 152 5.36 24.42 -3.64
CA GLN A 152 5.78 24.35 -5.06
C GLN A 152 6.31 25.69 -5.58
N SER A 153 5.55 26.76 -5.42
CA SER A 153 5.94 28.10 -5.89
C SER A 153 7.23 28.65 -5.27
N HIS A 154 7.50 28.30 -4.02
CA HIS A 154 8.74 28.68 -3.34
C HIS A 154 9.96 27.93 -3.92
N TYR A 155 9.82 26.63 -4.18
CA TYR A 155 10.87 25.85 -4.83
C TYR A 155 11.18 26.36 -6.23
N GLU A 156 10.13 26.69 -7.01
CA GLU A 156 10.26 27.26 -8.36
C GLU A 156 10.97 28.63 -8.32
N ALA A 157 10.57 29.51 -7.40
CA ALA A 157 11.18 30.82 -7.25
C ALA A 157 12.67 30.76 -6.86
N LEU A 158 13.07 29.71 -6.15
CA LEU A 158 14.47 29.47 -5.76
C LEU A 158 15.26 28.69 -6.81
N GLY A 159 14.62 28.23 -7.90
CA GLY A 159 15.26 27.38 -8.90
C GLY A 159 15.68 26.00 -8.39
N VAL A 160 15.08 25.55 -7.27
CA VAL A 160 15.35 24.25 -6.65
C VAL A 160 14.32 23.24 -7.10
N ALA A 161 14.72 21.96 -7.29
CA ALA A 161 13.80 20.91 -7.64
C ALA A 161 12.77 20.67 -6.52
N TRP A 162 11.49 20.79 -6.85
CA TRP A 162 10.40 20.51 -5.90
C TRP A 162 10.18 19.01 -5.78
N ARG A 163 10.98 18.37 -4.93
CA ARG A 163 10.95 16.93 -4.67
C ARG A 163 11.25 16.66 -3.20
N ARG A 164 10.78 15.52 -2.69
CA ARG A 164 11.02 15.08 -1.32
C ARG A 164 11.35 13.59 -1.30
N GLY A 165 12.42 13.22 -0.59
CA GLY A 165 12.73 11.83 -0.28
C GLY A 165 12.64 11.59 1.24
N ALA A 166 11.89 10.57 1.66
CA ALA A 166 11.80 10.18 3.06
C ALA A 166 12.06 8.68 3.23
N ILE A 167 12.77 8.28 4.27
CA ILE A 167 12.96 6.88 4.62
C ILE A 167 12.53 6.61 6.05
N LEU A 168 11.69 5.58 6.23
CA LEU A 168 11.22 5.09 7.52
C LEU A 168 12.06 3.88 7.91
N VAL A 169 12.79 4.00 9.01
CA VAL A 169 13.76 3.00 9.47
C VAL A 169 13.34 2.43 10.82
N GLY A 170 13.45 1.14 10.99
CA GLY A 170 13.23 0.51 12.29
C GLY A 170 12.81 -0.94 12.19
N PRO A 171 12.86 -1.69 13.30
CA PRO A 171 12.54 -3.10 13.30
C PRO A 171 11.11 -3.38 12.82
N PRO A 172 10.83 -4.62 12.35
CA PRO A 172 9.51 -5.00 11.84
C PRO A 172 8.44 -4.88 12.93
N GLY A 173 7.21 -4.59 12.49
CA GLY A 173 6.04 -4.53 13.37
C GLY A 173 5.93 -3.26 14.23
N ASN A 174 6.66 -2.18 13.92
CA ASN A 174 6.60 -0.92 14.67
C ASN A 174 5.82 0.20 13.98
N GLY A 175 4.94 -0.15 13.05
CA GLY A 175 3.95 0.79 12.51
C GLY A 175 4.39 1.60 11.30
N LYS A 176 5.51 1.26 10.61
CA LYS A 176 5.95 1.94 9.37
C LYS A 176 4.88 1.92 8.28
N THR A 177 4.37 0.75 7.92
CA THR A 177 3.30 0.58 6.93
C THR A 177 1.99 1.25 7.38
N HIS A 178 1.66 1.19 8.69
CA HIS A 178 0.49 1.88 9.22
C HIS A 178 0.62 3.41 9.07
N PHE A 179 1.80 3.97 9.38
CA PHE A 179 2.07 5.38 9.16
C PHE A 179 1.96 5.77 7.68
N LEU A 180 2.50 4.95 6.76
CA LEU A 180 2.38 5.20 5.32
C LEU A 180 0.92 5.28 4.86
N ARG A 181 0.09 4.31 5.27
CA ARG A 181 -1.34 4.32 4.93
C ARG A 181 -2.04 5.56 5.47
N ALA A 182 -1.83 5.88 6.73
CA ALA A 182 -2.41 7.07 7.35
C ALA A 182 -1.90 8.37 6.70
N LEU A 183 -0.62 8.43 6.28
CA LEU A 183 -0.06 9.57 5.57
C LEU A 183 -0.69 9.74 4.18
N VAL A 184 -0.86 8.66 3.42
CA VAL A 184 -1.53 8.69 2.10
C VAL A 184 -2.96 9.19 2.25
N HIS A 185 -3.68 8.72 3.27
CA HIS A 185 -5.03 9.20 3.61
C HIS A 185 -5.06 10.72 3.89
N GLU A 186 -4.13 11.23 4.69
CA GLU A 186 -4.06 12.64 5.10
C GLU A 186 -3.63 13.61 3.99
N LEU A 187 -2.87 13.12 3.00
CA LEU A 187 -2.32 13.98 1.95
C LEU A 187 -3.22 14.08 0.71
N GLU A 188 -4.15 13.15 0.51
CA GLU A 188 -5.12 13.13 -0.59
C GLU A 188 -4.49 13.35 -1.98
N VAL A 189 -3.31 12.80 -2.21
CA VAL A 189 -2.62 12.84 -3.50
C VAL A 189 -2.46 11.43 -4.08
N PRO A 190 -2.36 11.27 -5.41
CA PRO A 190 -2.14 9.98 -6.03
C PRO A 190 -1.01 9.19 -5.37
N CYS A 191 -1.25 7.91 -5.12
CA CYS A 191 -0.30 7.01 -4.50
C CYS A 191 0.06 5.87 -5.44
N LEU A 192 1.36 5.67 -5.63
CA LEU A 192 1.96 4.58 -6.38
C LEU A 192 2.75 3.71 -5.40
N TYR A 193 2.40 2.44 -5.33
CA TYR A 193 3.01 1.48 -4.41
C TYR A 193 3.79 0.42 -5.18
N VAL A 194 5.08 0.31 -4.91
CA VAL A 194 5.96 -0.68 -5.55
C VAL A 194 6.06 -1.91 -4.66
N GLN A 195 5.44 -3.00 -5.11
CA GLN A 195 5.44 -4.27 -4.40
C GLN A 195 6.63 -5.15 -4.81
N SER A 196 6.98 -5.16 -6.10
CA SER A 196 8.07 -5.97 -6.63
C SER A 196 8.65 -5.35 -7.89
N ILE A 197 9.97 -5.50 -8.08
CA ILE A 197 10.68 -5.18 -9.31
C ILE A 197 11.34 -6.44 -9.92
N ALA A 198 10.90 -7.63 -9.50
CA ALA A 198 11.35 -8.89 -10.06
C ALA A 198 10.41 -9.35 -11.17
N HIS A 199 10.96 -9.70 -12.33
CA HIS A 199 10.19 -10.22 -13.47
C HIS A 199 11.06 -11.17 -14.33
N PRO A 200 10.46 -12.27 -14.86
CA PRO A 200 11.25 -13.25 -15.65
C PRO A 200 11.84 -12.72 -16.96
N TYR A 201 11.24 -11.66 -17.55
CA TYR A 201 11.55 -11.18 -18.89
C TYR A 201 12.03 -9.72 -18.94
N TYR A 202 12.01 -9.00 -17.83
CA TYR A 202 12.44 -7.60 -17.76
C TYR A 202 13.52 -7.43 -16.73
N GLU A 203 14.55 -6.67 -17.09
CA GLU A 203 15.59 -6.25 -16.16
C GLU A 203 15.04 -5.25 -15.14
N ALA A 204 15.54 -5.30 -13.90
CA ALA A 204 15.10 -4.41 -12.82
C ALA A 204 15.22 -2.92 -13.20
N GLU A 205 16.23 -2.55 -14.00
CA GLU A 205 16.43 -1.19 -14.50
C GLU A 205 15.29 -0.72 -15.40
N GLN A 206 14.80 -1.57 -16.29
CA GLN A 206 13.66 -1.27 -17.16
C GLN A 206 12.38 -1.08 -16.34
N LEU A 207 12.19 -1.90 -15.31
CA LEU A 207 11.05 -1.80 -14.40
C LEU A 207 11.12 -0.51 -13.57
N LEU A 208 12.28 -0.17 -13.02
CA LEU A 208 12.50 1.09 -12.32
C LEU A 208 12.24 2.30 -13.23
N GLN A 209 12.68 2.25 -14.50
CA GLN A 209 12.37 3.31 -15.44
C GLN A 209 10.86 3.52 -15.63
N ARG A 210 10.10 2.43 -15.82
CA ARG A 210 8.63 2.49 -15.93
C ARG A 210 7.97 3.04 -14.67
N ILE A 211 8.47 2.64 -13.49
CA ILE A 211 7.96 3.11 -12.20
C ILE A 211 8.12 4.63 -12.09
N PHE A 212 9.32 5.15 -12.32
CA PHE A 212 9.58 6.59 -12.19
C PHE A 212 8.92 7.40 -13.31
N GLN A 213 8.83 6.84 -14.53
CA GLN A 213 8.08 7.48 -15.61
C GLN A 213 6.62 7.69 -15.22
N ARG A 214 5.94 6.65 -14.73
CA ARG A 214 4.55 6.75 -14.30
C ARG A 214 4.37 7.74 -13.16
N ALA A 215 5.27 7.77 -12.20
CA ALA A 215 5.23 8.73 -11.11
C ALA A 215 5.38 10.19 -11.60
N ARG A 216 6.20 10.44 -12.62
CA ARG A 216 6.34 11.77 -13.24
C ARG A 216 5.08 12.21 -14.01
N GLU A 217 4.33 11.27 -14.56
CA GLU A 217 3.06 11.55 -15.26
C GLU A 217 1.96 11.95 -14.27
N LEU A 218 1.94 11.36 -13.08
CA LEU A 218 0.91 11.54 -12.04
C LEU A 218 1.21 12.63 -11.01
N ARG A 219 2.28 13.37 -11.16
CA ARG A 219 2.70 14.42 -10.21
C ARG A 219 1.64 15.51 -10.00
N PRO A 220 1.43 16.04 -8.77
CA PRO A 220 2.14 15.62 -7.56
C PRO A 220 1.63 14.28 -7.03
N CYS A 221 2.54 13.39 -6.62
CA CYS A 221 2.19 12.06 -6.15
C CYS A 221 3.18 11.51 -5.10
N ILE A 222 2.75 10.47 -4.42
CA ILE A 222 3.57 9.68 -3.51
C ILE A 222 4.00 8.39 -4.21
N LEU A 223 5.30 8.13 -4.26
CA LEU A 223 5.87 6.87 -4.74
C LEU A 223 6.47 6.12 -3.56
N ILE A 224 5.91 4.95 -3.24
CA ILE A 224 6.28 4.14 -2.07
C ILE A 224 7.08 2.93 -2.49
N PHE A 225 8.24 2.72 -1.86
CA PHE A 225 9.04 1.50 -1.91
C PHE A 225 9.05 0.88 -0.51
N GLU A 226 8.23 -0.14 -0.25
CA GLU A 226 8.33 -0.89 1.00
C GLU A 226 9.45 -1.91 0.95
N ASP A 227 10.13 -2.11 2.10
CA ASP A 227 11.29 -3.00 2.25
C ASP A 227 12.34 -2.77 1.16
N LEU A 228 12.82 -1.52 1.07
CA LEU A 228 13.77 -1.06 0.06
C LEU A 228 15.02 -1.95 -0.04
N ASP A 229 15.47 -2.50 1.09
CA ASP A 229 16.58 -3.43 1.19
C ASP A 229 16.35 -4.74 0.43
N SER A 230 15.11 -5.15 0.21
CA SER A 230 14.73 -6.31 -0.61
C SER A 230 14.56 -5.97 -2.09
N LEU A 231 14.18 -4.74 -2.41
CA LEU A 231 13.95 -4.29 -3.79
C LEU A 231 15.25 -3.83 -4.47
N ILE A 232 16.14 -3.14 -3.74
CA ILE A 232 17.35 -2.54 -4.30
C ILE A 232 18.57 -3.31 -3.82
N ASN A 233 19.29 -3.90 -4.78
CA ASN A 233 20.51 -4.66 -4.59
C ASN A 233 21.72 -3.97 -5.28
N GLN A 234 22.88 -4.62 -5.31
CA GLN A 234 24.10 -4.07 -5.91
C GLN A 234 23.97 -3.84 -7.42
N GLU A 235 23.17 -4.64 -8.12
CA GLU A 235 23.05 -4.60 -9.58
C GLU A 235 22.20 -3.40 -10.04
N ASN A 236 21.04 -3.17 -9.41
CA ASN A 236 20.09 -2.14 -9.81
C ASN A 236 20.25 -0.81 -9.06
N ARG A 237 21.08 -0.78 -8.00
CA ARG A 237 21.28 0.38 -7.13
C ARG A 237 21.68 1.64 -7.91
N SER A 238 22.67 1.54 -8.79
CA SER A 238 23.17 2.70 -9.52
C SER A 238 22.08 3.33 -10.39
N PHE A 239 21.25 2.50 -11.00
CA PHE A 239 20.11 2.96 -11.80
C PHE A 239 19.05 3.63 -10.92
N PHE A 240 18.68 3.01 -9.80
CA PHE A 240 17.75 3.59 -8.82
C PHE A 240 18.20 4.98 -8.33
N LEU A 241 19.50 5.10 -7.99
CA LEU A 241 20.07 6.38 -7.56
C LEU A 241 20.00 7.44 -8.66
N ASN A 242 20.25 7.06 -9.91
CA ASN A 242 20.12 7.96 -11.05
C ASN A 242 18.67 8.39 -11.29
N GLN A 243 17.68 7.53 -11.03
CA GLN A 243 16.27 7.89 -11.09
C GLN A 243 15.91 8.91 -10.00
N LEU A 244 16.48 8.78 -8.80
CA LEU A 244 16.26 9.74 -7.70
C LEU A 244 16.92 11.09 -7.96
N ASP A 245 18.21 11.10 -8.41
CA ASP A 245 19.07 12.30 -8.48
C ASP A 245 19.31 12.83 -9.90
N GLY A 246 18.96 12.06 -10.94
CA GLY A 246 19.38 12.25 -12.30
C GLY A 246 18.92 13.55 -12.96
N PHE A 247 19.25 13.68 -14.25
CA PHE A 247 18.91 14.84 -15.08
C PHE A 247 17.40 15.04 -15.24
N GLU A 248 16.61 14.00 -15.05
CA GLU A 248 15.16 14.09 -15.13
C GLU A 248 14.59 14.79 -13.89
N ARG A 249 13.78 15.82 -14.14
CA ARG A 249 13.20 16.63 -13.09
C ARG A 249 12.07 15.84 -12.40
N ASN A 250 12.31 15.41 -11.17
CA ASN A 250 11.32 14.75 -10.31
C ASN A 250 10.42 15.78 -9.58
N HIS A 251 9.96 16.81 -10.28
CA HIS A 251 9.09 17.83 -9.69
C HIS A 251 7.78 17.22 -9.23
N GLY A 252 7.37 17.53 -8.00
CA GLY A 252 6.13 17.03 -7.42
C GLY A 252 6.19 15.59 -6.92
N LEU A 253 7.36 14.93 -7.00
CA LEU A 253 7.53 13.57 -6.50
C LEU A 253 7.89 13.56 -5.01
N MET A 254 7.10 12.82 -4.23
CA MET A 254 7.46 12.37 -2.89
C MET A 254 7.81 10.89 -2.96
N VAL A 255 9.09 10.56 -2.82
CA VAL A 255 9.56 9.17 -2.76
C VAL A 255 9.71 8.78 -1.30
N ILE A 256 8.95 7.78 -0.87
CA ILE A 256 8.99 7.29 0.51
C ILE A 256 9.40 5.83 0.49
N ALA A 257 10.44 5.50 1.25
CA ALA A 257 10.91 4.14 1.40
C ALA A 257 10.76 3.66 2.85
N THR A 258 10.62 2.35 3.03
CA THR A 258 10.76 1.70 4.34
C THR A 258 11.90 0.70 4.33
N THR A 259 12.49 0.46 5.51
CA THR A 259 13.41 -0.65 5.70
C THR A 259 13.35 -1.17 7.13
N ASN A 260 13.49 -2.47 7.26
CA ASN A 260 13.68 -3.15 8.52
C ASN A 260 15.19 -3.35 8.84
N HIS A 261 16.02 -3.27 7.82
CA HIS A 261 17.45 -3.59 7.84
C HIS A 261 18.28 -2.45 7.24
N PRO A 262 18.40 -1.30 7.94
CA PRO A 262 19.16 -0.17 7.43
C PRO A 262 20.63 -0.51 7.16
N GLU A 263 21.18 -1.51 7.84
CA GLU A 263 22.53 -2.03 7.63
C GLU A 263 22.72 -2.71 6.27
N ASN A 264 21.64 -3.18 5.63
CA ASN A 264 21.66 -3.78 4.31
C ASN A 264 21.53 -2.74 3.18
N ILE A 265 21.17 -1.50 3.51
CA ILE A 265 21.07 -0.42 2.55
C ILE A 265 22.42 0.28 2.40
N ASP A 266 22.86 0.43 1.17
CA ASP A 266 24.12 1.12 0.86
C ASP A 266 24.11 2.56 1.38
N ALA A 267 25.22 2.98 1.98
CA ALA A 267 25.41 4.33 2.53
C ALA A 267 25.14 5.43 1.48
N SER A 268 25.40 5.17 0.20
CA SER A 268 25.08 6.11 -0.87
C SER A 268 23.61 6.44 -1.03
N ILE A 269 22.71 5.55 -0.57
CA ILE A 269 21.26 5.80 -0.52
C ILE A 269 20.91 6.61 0.72
N LEU A 270 21.46 6.23 1.89
CA LEU A 270 21.09 6.80 3.18
C LEU A 270 21.75 8.15 3.51
N ASP A 271 23.00 8.34 3.08
CA ASP A 271 23.84 9.44 3.59
C ASP A 271 23.91 10.65 2.65
N ARG A 272 23.25 10.58 1.48
CA ARG A 272 23.22 11.71 0.55
C ARG A 272 21.93 12.51 0.71
N PRO A 273 21.99 13.75 1.24
CA PRO A 273 20.80 14.57 1.52
C PRO A 273 19.92 14.85 0.31
N SER A 274 20.47 14.76 -0.91
CA SER A 274 19.72 14.96 -2.15
C SER A 274 18.74 13.83 -2.49
N ARG A 275 18.78 12.69 -1.77
CA ARG A 275 17.99 11.48 -2.07
C ARG A 275 16.88 11.28 -1.06
N PHE A 276 17.28 10.91 0.17
CA PHE A 276 16.37 10.82 1.31
C PHE A 276 16.77 11.89 2.32
N ASP A 277 16.20 13.09 2.14
CA ASP A 277 16.46 14.25 2.98
C ASP A 277 15.78 14.17 4.36
N ARG A 278 14.85 13.20 4.52
CA ARG A 278 14.18 12.90 5.78
C ARG A 278 14.38 11.44 6.18
N LYS A 279 14.89 11.25 7.41
CA LYS A 279 15.00 9.90 8.02
C LYS A 279 14.15 9.88 9.28
N TYR A 280 13.17 8.97 9.32
CA TYR A 280 12.27 8.79 10.44
C TYR A 280 12.48 7.42 11.08
N ASN A 281 12.92 7.42 12.34
CA ASN A 281 13.13 6.17 13.09
C ASN A 281 11.85 5.71 13.77
N PHE A 282 11.55 4.43 13.63
CA PHE A 282 10.45 3.71 14.28
C PHE A 282 11.05 2.67 15.25
N PRO A 283 11.55 3.09 16.42
CA PRO A 283 12.17 2.17 17.38
C PRO A 283 11.12 1.26 18.02
N LEU A 284 11.58 0.27 18.78
CA LEU A 284 10.70 -0.49 19.66
C LEU A 284 9.99 0.45 20.64
N PRO A 285 8.73 0.17 21.01
CA PRO A 285 7.95 1.03 21.87
C PRO A 285 8.54 1.11 23.28
N GLU A 286 8.65 2.32 23.81
CA GLU A 286 8.97 2.57 25.21
C GLU A 286 7.79 2.21 26.12
N LEU A 287 8.01 2.17 27.43
CA LEU A 287 6.98 1.79 28.40
C LEU A 287 5.68 2.60 28.25
N GLU A 288 5.81 3.92 28.11
CA GLU A 288 4.65 4.82 27.94
C GLU A 288 3.85 4.48 26.68
N GLN A 289 4.52 4.16 25.58
CA GLN A 289 3.89 3.77 24.34
C GLN A 289 3.19 2.40 24.44
N ARG A 290 3.78 1.44 25.17
CA ARG A 290 3.16 0.15 25.44
C ARG A 290 1.90 0.30 26.30
N VAL A 291 1.97 1.14 27.34
CA VAL A 291 0.79 1.50 28.16
C VAL A 291 -0.31 2.07 27.26
N ARG A 292 0.03 3.07 26.45
CA ARG A 292 -0.94 3.71 25.54
C ARG A 292 -1.57 2.73 24.55
N PHE A 293 -0.77 1.80 24.03
CA PHE A 293 -1.28 0.74 23.15
C PHE A 293 -2.31 -0.14 23.85
N LEU A 294 -2.05 -0.56 25.08
CA LEU A 294 -2.97 -1.37 25.89
C LEU A 294 -4.24 -0.60 26.25
N GLU A 295 -4.14 0.71 26.53
CA GLU A 295 -5.30 1.58 26.78
C GLU A 295 -6.22 1.65 25.54
N ILE A 296 -5.65 1.85 24.35
CA ILE A 296 -6.44 1.86 23.08
C ILE A 296 -7.19 0.53 22.91
N TRP A 297 -6.54 -0.59 23.18
CA TRP A 297 -7.18 -1.90 23.11
C TRP A 297 -8.27 -2.08 24.19
N LYS A 298 -8.00 -1.62 25.41
CA LYS A 298 -9.01 -1.60 26.48
C LYS A 298 -10.27 -0.84 26.04
N ASP A 299 -10.10 0.37 25.49
CA ASP A 299 -11.22 1.20 25.05
C ASP A 299 -12.03 0.50 23.94
N LYS A 300 -11.36 -0.13 22.96
CA LYS A 300 -12.00 -0.94 21.91
C LYS A 300 -12.83 -2.10 22.48
N LEU A 301 -12.29 -2.81 23.47
CA LEU A 301 -12.95 -3.95 24.09
C LEU A 301 -14.12 -3.56 24.98
N LEU A 302 -14.05 -2.42 25.68
CA LEU A 302 -15.17 -1.88 26.44
C LEU A 302 -16.36 -1.50 25.56
N VAL A 303 -16.10 -0.89 24.40
CA VAL A 303 -17.13 -0.53 23.42
C VAL A 303 -17.83 -1.77 22.84
N SER A 304 -17.09 -2.88 22.66
CA SER A 304 -17.65 -4.14 22.16
C SER A 304 -18.43 -4.94 23.23
N GLY A 305 -18.52 -4.44 24.48
CA GLY A 305 -19.21 -5.12 25.58
C GLY A 305 -18.49 -6.36 26.15
N GLY A 306 -17.21 -6.53 25.76
CA GLY A 306 -16.44 -7.75 26.04
C GLY A 306 -15.71 -7.80 27.38
N LEU A 307 -15.62 -6.69 28.14
CA LEU A 307 -14.88 -6.67 29.41
C LEU A 307 -15.66 -5.98 30.50
N ASP A 308 -15.63 -6.53 31.71
CA ASP A 308 -15.99 -5.84 32.92
C ASP A 308 -14.86 -4.86 33.33
N GLY A 309 -15.13 -3.98 34.30
CA GLY A 309 -14.20 -2.94 34.77
C GLY A 309 -12.92 -3.46 35.45
N SER A 310 -12.58 -4.76 35.32
CA SER A 310 -11.48 -5.41 36.01
C SER A 310 -10.06 -5.00 35.52
N TRP A 311 -9.99 -4.35 34.33
CA TRP A 311 -8.73 -3.93 33.74
C TRP A 311 -8.38 -2.47 34.08
N ASP A 312 -7.84 -2.29 35.28
CA ASP A 312 -7.40 -0.98 35.78
C ASP A 312 -6.01 -0.56 35.28
N SER A 313 -5.62 0.69 35.57
CA SER A 313 -4.34 1.25 35.14
C SER A 313 -3.12 0.53 35.75
N SER A 314 -3.27 -0.08 36.94
CA SER A 314 -2.16 -0.78 37.60
C SER A 314 -1.85 -2.12 36.89
N LYS A 315 -2.88 -2.83 36.45
CA LYS A 315 -2.76 -4.06 35.66
C LYS A 315 -2.21 -3.78 34.25
N ILE A 316 -2.65 -2.68 33.61
CA ILE A 316 -2.11 -2.23 32.34
C ILE A 316 -0.60 -1.96 32.46
N LEU A 317 -0.19 -1.22 33.50
CA LEU A 317 1.20 -0.91 33.74
C LEU A 317 2.04 -2.18 33.98
N ALA A 318 1.53 -3.14 34.75
CA ALA A 318 2.19 -4.40 34.99
C ALA A 318 2.44 -5.21 33.71
N VAL A 319 1.42 -5.34 32.86
CA VAL A 319 1.56 -6.00 31.53
C VAL A 319 2.53 -5.23 30.64
N ALA A 320 2.45 -3.89 30.61
CA ALA A 320 3.37 -3.07 29.83
C ALA A 320 4.82 -3.23 30.27
N GLN A 321 5.10 -3.41 31.56
CA GLN A 321 6.45 -3.72 32.10
C GLN A 321 6.94 -5.09 31.65
N GLN A 322 6.06 -6.11 31.67
CA GLN A 322 6.40 -7.46 31.23
C GLN A 322 6.68 -7.57 29.72
N THR A 323 6.17 -6.63 28.91
CA THR A 323 6.33 -6.62 27.46
C THR A 323 7.52 -5.78 26.98
N GLU A 324 8.54 -5.58 27.82
CA GLU A 324 9.77 -4.92 27.42
C GLU A 324 10.41 -5.59 26.19
N GLY A 325 10.79 -4.77 25.20
CA GLY A 325 11.36 -5.22 23.95
C GLY A 325 10.35 -5.78 22.93
N PHE A 326 9.04 -5.79 23.21
CA PHE A 326 8.04 -6.17 22.22
C PHE A 326 7.85 -5.06 21.19
N SER A 327 7.71 -5.45 19.91
CA SER A 327 7.18 -4.55 18.88
C SER A 327 5.66 -4.43 19.03
N PHE A 328 5.05 -3.43 18.37
CA PHE A 328 3.58 -3.33 18.33
C PHE A 328 2.90 -4.54 17.68
N ALA A 329 3.59 -5.24 16.77
CA ALA A 329 3.06 -6.49 16.22
C ALA A 329 3.00 -7.59 17.30
N TYR A 330 4.05 -7.74 18.13
CA TYR A 330 4.02 -8.64 19.27
C TYR A 330 2.98 -8.26 20.33
N MET A 331 2.80 -6.95 20.56
CA MET A 331 1.74 -6.46 21.44
C MET A 331 0.34 -6.77 20.89
N LYS A 332 0.15 -6.68 19.57
CA LYS A 332 -1.11 -7.05 18.91
C LYS A 332 -1.37 -8.55 19.02
N GLU A 333 -0.35 -9.36 18.77
CA GLU A 333 -0.43 -10.83 18.92
C GLU A 333 -0.80 -11.22 20.36
N LEU A 334 -0.17 -10.59 21.35
CA LEU A 334 -0.51 -10.77 22.76
C LEU A 334 -2.00 -10.50 23.02
N MET A 335 -2.55 -9.39 22.48
CA MET A 335 -3.95 -9.04 22.65
C MET A 335 -4.87 -10.06 21.98
N VAL A 336 -4.56 -10.46 20.74
CA VAL A 336 -5.41 -11.39 19.97
C VAL A 336 -5.41 -12.78 20.60
N SER A 337 -4.23 -13.32 20.96
CA SER A 337 -4.11 -14.65 21.59
C SER A 337 -4.80 -14.68 22.96
N SER A 338 -4.71 -13.60 23.74
CA SER A 338 -5.39 -13.49 25.04
C SER A 338 -6.90 -13.41 24.89
N LEU A 339 -7.39 -12.69 23.87
CA LEU A 339 -8.84 -12.61 23.57
C LEU A 339 -9.39 -13.96 23.14
N LEU A 340 -8.70 -14.71 22.31
CA LEU A 340 -9.13 -16.04 21.91
C LEU A 340 -9.23 -16.97 23.12
N GLN A 341 -8.21 -16.98 23.99
CA GLN A 341 -8.24 -17.78 25.21
C GLN A 341 -9.38 -17.36 26.15
N TRP A 342 -9.66 -16.07 26.24
CA TRP A 342 -10.76 -15.57 27.07
C TRP A 342 -12.12 -15.97 26.51
N ILE A 343 -12.33 -15.87 25.19
CA ILE A 343 -13.57 -16.31 24.51
C ILE A 343 -13.79 -17.83 24.70
N ASP A 344 -12.74 -18.63 24.56
CA ASP A 344 -12.81 -20.09 24.76
C ASP A 344 -13.27 -20.44 26.18
N GLN A 345 -12.82 -19.68 27.21
CA GLN A 345 -13.27 -19.85 28.58
C GLN A 345 -14.77 -19.47 28.77
N GLU A 346 -15.24 -18.40 28.11
CA GLU A 346 -16.64 -17.99 28.15
C GLU A 346 -17.56 -19.05 27.50
N GLN A 347 -17.20 -19.52 26.30
CA GLN A 347 -17.98 -20.53 25.58
C GLN A 347 -18.02 -21.89 26.31
N ALA A 348 -16.94 -22.27 26.97
CA ALA A 348 -16.90 -23.49 27.78
C ALA A 348 -17.86 -23.42 28.97
N ILE A 349 -18.13 -22.22 29.51
CA ILE A 349 -19.11 -21.99 30.61
C ILE A 349 -20.53 -22.06 30.06
N GLU A 350 -20.81 -21.44 28.91
CA GLU A 350 -22.14 -21.49 28.29
C GLU A 350 -22.57 -22.90 27.90
N LEU A 351 -21.66 -23.71 27.38
CA LEU A 351 -21.90 -25.10 27.03
C LEU A 351 -21.96 -26.03 28.26
N GLY A 352 -21.25 -25.68 29.34
CA GLY A 352 -21.17 -26.45 30.59
C GLY A 352 -22.23 -26.11 31.62
N GLY A 353 -23.21 -25.29 31.33
CA GLY A 353 -24.23 -24.70 32.25
C GLY A 353 -25.07 -25.66 33.11
N LEU A 354 -24.67 -26.92 33.23
CA LEU A 354 -25.29 -27.93 34.11
C LEU A 354 -24.28 -28.70 35.02
N LEU A 355 -22.99 -28.42 34.93
CA LEU A 355 -22.01 -29.13 35.75
C LEU A 355 -20.94 -28.16 36.28
N ILE A 356 -20.99 -27.87 37.59
CA ILE A 356 -19.82 -27.65 38.44
C ILE A 356 -19.54 -26.20 38.88
N GLU A 357 -19.97 -25.86 40.05
CA GLU A 357 -19.41 -24.84 40.96
C GLU A 357 -17.89 -24.98 41.22
N GLN A 358 -17.28 -26.12 40.91
CA GLN A 358 -15.87 -26.36 41.11
C GLN A 358 -14.94 -25.87 39.97
N GLN A 359 -15.47 -25.69 38.75
CA GLN A 359 -14.70 -25.15 37.61
C GLN A 359 -14.62 -23.61 37.61
N VAL A 360 -15.53 -22.92 38.31
CA VAL A 360 -15.52 -21.47 38.47
C VAL A 360 -14.32 -20.96 39.29
N LYS A 361 -13.73 -21.79 40.15
CA LYS A 361 -12.64 -21.41 41.04
C LYS A 361 -11.26 -21.29 40.35
N GLY A 362 -11.13 -21.65 39.06
CA GLY A 362 -9.90 -21.57 38.29
C GLY A 362 -9.92 -20.57 37.13
N ARG A 363 -10.98 -19.77 37.02
CA ARG A 363 -11.12 -18.80 35.96
C ARG A 363 -10.15 -17.63 36.15
N LEU A 364 -9.33 -17.37 35.13
CA LEU A 364 -8.47 -16.20 35.07
C LEU A 364 -9.26 -15.01 34.53
N ASP A 365 -9.09 -13.84 35.13
CA ASP A 365 -9.58 -12.61 34.52
C ASP A 365 -8.73 -12.26 33.28
N PHE A 366 -9.26 -11.40 32.39
CA PHE A 366 -8.58 -11.04 31.16
C PHE A 366 -7.14 -10.49 31.38
N PRO A 367 -6.89 -9.61 32.37
CA PRO A 367 -5.54 -9.18 32.71
C PRO A 367 -4.60 -10.30 33.17
N GLU A 368 -5.09 -11.34 33.84
CA GLU A 368 -4.29 -12.50 34.27
C GLU A 368 -3.91 -13.36 33.06
N ILE A 369 -4.84 -13.57 32.12
CA ILE A 369 -4.56 -14.22 30.85
C ILE A 369 -3.49 -13.45 30.06
N LEU A 370 -3.61 -12.12 29.97
CA LEU A 370 -2.62 -11.27 29.32
C LEU A 370 -1.23 -11.42 29.95
N ALA A 371 -1.12 -11.41 31.26
CA ALA A 371 0.16 -11.57 31.95
C ALA A 371 0.79 -12.96 31.71
N GLN A 372 -0.01 -14.02 31.68
CA GLN A 372 0.44 -15.36 31.35
C GLN A 372 0.93 -15.47 29.90
N GLN A 373 0.15 -14.96 28.94
CA GLN A 373 0.50 -14.94 27.54
C GLN A 373 1.75 -14.08 27.28
N ALA A 374 1.88 -12.93 27.95
CA ALA A 374 3.08 -12.10 27.87
C ALA A 374 4.34 -12.86 28.29
N THR A 375 4.25 -13.62 29.38
CA THR A 375 5.38 -14.46 29.86
C THR A 375 5.73 -15.56 28.85
N GLN A 376 4.73 -16.20 28.28
CA GLN A 376 4.93 -17.26 27.28
C GLN A 376 5.58 -16.72 25.99
N LEU A 377 5.10 -15.60 25.47
CA LEU A 377 5.67 -14.96 24.29
C LEU A 377 7.11 -14.46 24.52
N GLN A 378 7.42 -13.96 25.74
CA GLN A 378 8.80 -13.62 26.09
C GLN A 378 9.73 -14.84 26.09
N GLN A 379 9.26 -15.98 26.58
CA GLN A 379 10.05 -17.21 26.57
C GLN A 379 10.30 -17.70 25.14
N GLN A 380 9.27 -17.70 24.28
CA GLN A 380 9.39 -18.06 22.88
C GLN A 380 10.39 -17.16 22.14
N ARG A 381 10.33 -15.84 22.36
CA ARG A 381 11.27 -14.89 21.78
C ARG A 381 12.72 -15.14 22.18
N ARG A 382 12.98 -15.46 23.45
CA ARG A 382 14.34 -15.80 23.93
C ARG A 382 14.87 -17.07 23.29
N CYS A 383 14.01 -18.05 23.03
CA CYS A 383 14.38 -19.31 22.38
C CYS A 383 14.65 -19.14 20.88
N SER A 384 14.01 -18.18 20.23
CA SER A 384 14.15 -17.91 18.78
C SER A 384 15.35 -17.02 18.44
N GLY A 385 16.08 -16.49 19.43
CA GLY A 385 17.26 -15.64 19.20
C GLY A 385 16.97 -14.28 18.57
N ALA A 386 15.72 -13.84 18.63
CA ALA A 386 15.24 -12.57 18.06
C ALA A 386 15.18 -11.46 19.11
#